data_c7410bf3775b574bc4fb74de81af1e77
#
_entry.id   c7410bf3775b574bc4fb74de81af1e77
#
_cell.length_a   1.000
_cell.length_b   1.000
_cell.length_c   1.000
_cell.angle_alpha   90.00
_cell.angle_beta   90.00
_cell.angle_gamma   90.00
#
_symmetry.space_group_name_H-M   'P 1'
#
loop_
_entity.id
_entity.type
_entity.pdbx_description
1 polymer ?
#
loop_
_entity_poly.entity_id
_entity_poly.type
_entity_poly.pdbx_seq_one_letter_code
_entity_poly.pdbx_strand_id
1 'polypeptide(L)'
;MLVLGGAGYIGSHTALELIRTGESVIIADNLATGHIEAVPKDAKFYPGDLHDKAFLDNIFENEQIDAVIHFAAYSLVGESVVNPLKYYDNNLCGTKILLDSMVEHHIDKIVFSSTAATYGEPENIPILETDRTQPTNPYGETKLAMEKMFYWTSKAHGLRYVSLRYFNACGADKSGKIGEAHNPESHLIPLILQVPNGKRESISIYGTDYDTPDGTCIRDYIHVTDLAQAHILAVKYLKNGNESNIFNLGNGVGYSVKEVIDKARKVTGHPIPAIETPKRAGDPARLVASSEKARKILGWNPVHDSLEEIISDAWNWHKNHPDGF
;
A
#
# COMPACT_ATOMS: atom_id res chain seq x y z
N MET A 1 -8.46 12.59 -12.40
CA MET A 1 -7.38 11.89 -11.65
C MET A 1 -7.09 10.58 -12.32
N LEU A 2 -5.82 10.24 -12.59
CA LEU A 2 -5.41 8.91 -13.08
C LEU A 2 -4.88 8.06 -11.92
N VAL A 3 -5.47 6.89 -11.70
CA VAL A 3 -5.06 5.91 -10.68
C VAL A 3 -4.49 4.68 -11.40
N LEU A 4 -3.16 4.54 -11.36
CA LEU A 4 -2.44 3.40 -11.91
C LEU A 4 -2.36 2.28 -10.87
N GLY A 5 -2.75 1.06 -11.25
CA GLY A 5 -2.95 -0.04 -10.30
C GLY A 5 -4.26 0.10 -9.51
N GLY A 6 -5.26 0.76 -10.12
CA GLY A 6 -6.53 1.08 -9.46
C GLY A 6 -7.50 -0.09 -9.31
N ALA A 7 -7.20 -1.25 -9.89
CA ALA A 7 -7.94 -2.50 -9.67
C ALA A 7 -7.34 -3.35 -8.53
N GLY A 8 -6.18 -2.95 -7.98
CA GLY A 8 -5.57 -3.58 -6.81
C GLY A 8 -6.22 -3.14 -5.50
N TYR A 9 -5.81 -3.75 -4.39
CA TYR A 9 -6.40 -3.52 -3.06
C TYR A 9 -6.43 -2.04 -2.65
N ILE A 10 -5.27 -1.38 -2.52
CA ILE A 10 -5.19 0.02 -2.07
C ILE A 10 -5.72 0.97 -3.16
N GLY A 11 -5.44 0.66 -4.43
CA GLY A 11 -5.85 1.47 -5.58
C GLY A 11 -7.36 1.57 -5.71
N SER A 12 -8.09 0.47 -5.57
CA SER A 12 -9.56 0.45 -5.66
C SER A 12 -10.23 1.22 -4.53
N HIS A 13 -9.72 1.09 -3.29
CA HIS A 13 -10.21 1.88 -2.16
C HIS A 13 -9.93 3.37 -2.37
N THR A 14 -8.75 3.74 -2.88
CA THR A 14 -8.42 5.14 -3.18
C THR A 14 -9.31 5.68 -4.30
N ALA A 15 -9.55 4.91 -5.36
CA ALA A 15 -10.45 5.29 -6.43
C ALA A 15 -11.89 5.51 -5.93
N LEU A 16 -12.39 4.61 -5.06
CA LEU A 16 -13.71 4.73 -4.46
C LEU A 16 -13.83 6.00 -3.59
N GLU A 17 -12.82 6.28 -2.76
CA GLU A 17 -12.80 7.48 -1.92
C GLU A 17 -12.70 8.78 -2.75
N LEU A 18 -11.92 8.80 -3.84
CA LEU A 18 -11.88 9.92 -4.78
C LEU A 18 -13.27 10.20 -5.37
N ILE A 19 -13.97 9.16 -5.81
CA ILE A 19 -15.34 9.29 -6.35
C ILE A 19 -16.30 9.83 -5.29
N ARG A 20 -16.20 9.34 -4.04
CA ARG A 20 -17.00 9.84 -2.90
C ARG A 20 -16.78 11.33 -2.63
N THR A 21 -15.61 11.85 -2.95
CA THR A 21 -15.31 13.29 -2.84
C THR A 21 -15.65 14.10 -4.08
N GLY A 22 -16.25 13.48 -5.11
CA GLY A 22 -16.70 14.14 -6.35
C GLY A 22 -15.63 14.28 -7.42
N GLU A 23 -14.50 13.61 -7.30
CA GLU A 23 -13.44 13.63 -8.33
C GLU A 23 -13.79 12.68 -9.48
N SER A 24 -13.48 13.10 -10.72
CA SER A 24 -13.49 12.20 -11.87
C SER A 24 -12.28 11.29 -11.85
N VAL A 25 -12.51 9.97 -11.86
CA VAL A 25 -11.48 8.96 -11.72
C VAL A 25 -11.33 8.14 -13.00
N ILE A 26 -10.09 8.02 -13.44
CA ILE A 26 -9.65 7.12 -14.50
C ILE A 26 -8.74 6.09 -13.86
N ILE A 27 -8.97 4.83 -14.13
CA ILE A 27 -8.17 3.71 -13.64
C ILE A 27 -7.46 3.06 -14.82
N ALA A 28 -6.15 2.84 -14.71
CA ALA A 28 -5.39 2.01 -15.62
C ALA A 28 -4.75 0.85 -14.85
N ASP A 29 -4.98 -0.38 -15.31
CA ASP A 29 -4.52 -1.60 -14.65
C ASP A 29 -4.40 -2.74 -15.67
N ASN A 30 -3.38 -3.59 -15.52
CA ASN A 30 -3.20 -4.77 -16.37
C ASN A 30 -3.88 -6.03 -15.81
N LEU A 31 -4.51 -5.93 -14.64
CA LEU A 31 -5.18 -7.02 -13.93
C LEU A 31 -4.26 -8.21 -13.58
N ALA A 32 -2.93 -7.98 -13.50
CA ALA A 32 -1.99 -9.06 -13.14
C ALA A 32 -2.18 -9.53 -11.69
N THR A 33 -2.55 -8.62 -10.79
CA THR A 33 -2.85 -8.88 -9.38
C THR A 33 -4.12 -8.17 -8.92
N GLY A 34 -4.66 -7.28 -9.73
CA GLY A 34 -5.92 -6.58 -9.50
C GLY A 34 -7.12 -7.35 -10.03
N HIS A 35 -8.31 -6.91 -9.63
CA HIS A 35 -9.59 -7.53 -10.00
C HIS A 35 -10.50 -6.52 -10.67
N ILE A 36 -11.09 -6.88 -11.80
CA ILE A 36 -12.01 -5.96 -12.50
C ILE A 36 -13.23 -5.63 -11.66
N GLU A 37 -13.67 -6.55 -10.81
CA GLU A 37 -14.78 -6.38 -9.88
C GLU A 37 -14.50 -5.35 -8.78
N ALA A 38 -13.22 -5.08 -8.49
CA ALA A 38 -12.81 -4.03 -7.55
C ALA A 38 -12.88 -2.61 -8.15
N VAL A 39 -13.02 -2.50 -9.47
CA VAL A 39 -13.09 -1.21 -10.16
C VAL A 39 -14.45 -0.56 -9.89
N PRO A 40 -14.52 0.65 -9.28
CA PRO A 40 -15.76 1.37 -9.06
C PRO A 40 -16.48 1.65 -10.39
N LYS A 41 -17.79 1.45 -10.44
CA LYS A 41 -18.60 1.62 -11.66
C LYS A 41 -18.57 3.04 -12.24
N ASP A 42 -18.33 4.04 -11.39
CA ASP A 42 -18.25 5.44 -11.78
C ASP A 42 -16.85 5.87 -12.24
N ALA A 43 -15.87 4.94 -12.24
CA ALA A 43 -14.56 5.17 -12.81
C ALA A 43 -14.50 4.75 -14.28
N LYS A 44 -13.75 5.50 -15.09
CA LYS A 44 -13.40 5.07 -16.44
C LYS A 44 -12.22 4.10 -16.37
N PHE A 45 -12.34 2.92 -16.95
CA PHE A 45 -11.33 1.88 -16.88
C PHE A 45 -10.60 1.69 -18.22
N TYR A 46 -9.28 1.67 -18.17
CA TYR A 46 -8.38 1.39 -19.27
C TYR A 46 -7.55 0.13 -18.94
N PRO A 47 -7.84 -1.02 -19.56
CA PRO A 47 -7.02 -2.21 -19.39
C PRO A 47 -5.71 -2.06 -20.18
N GLY A 48 -4.57 -2.16 -19.50
CA GLY A 48 -3.26 -2.06 -20.16
C GLY A 48 -2.10 -2.01 -19.17
N ASP A 49 -0.89 -2.06 -19.69
CA ASP A 49 0.35 -2.20 -18.94
C ASP A 49 1.21 -0.94 -19.00
N LEU A 50 1.91 -0.61 -17.89
CA LEU A 50 2.84 0.53 -17.83
C LEU A 50 4.05 0.41 -18.78
N HIS A 51 4.37 -0.80 -19.24
CA HIS A 51 5.43 -1.02 -20.22
C HIS A 51 5.02 -0.62 -21.63
N ASP A 52 3.74 -0.42 -21.89
CA ASP A 52 3.24 0.08 -23.16
C ASP A 52 3.12 1.61 -23.14
N LYS A 53 4.17 2.28 -23.67
CA LYS A 53 4.19 3.74 -23.76
C LYS A 53 2.99 4.28 -24.56
N ALA A 54 2.65 3.64 -25.68
CA ALA A 54 1.55 4.09 -26.53
C ALA A 54 0.19 4.02 -25.80
N PHE A 55 0.02 3.04 -24.91
CA PHE A 55 -1.13 2.95 -24.02
C PHE A 55 -1.22 4.15 -23.08
N LEU A 56 -0.09 4.53 -22.44
CA LEU A 56 -0.06 5.70 -21.53
C LEU A 56 -0.29 7.01 -22.28
N ASP A 57 0.38 7.19 -23.43
CA ASP A 57 0.22 8.37 -24.27
C ASP A 57 -1.24 8.53 -24.72
N ASN A 58 -1.90 7.44 -25.12
CA ASN A 58 -3.32 7.46 -25.48
C ASN A 58 -4.22 7.94 -24.33
N ILE A 59 -3.92 7.57 -23.08
CA ILE A 59 -4.67 8.08 -21.92
C ILE A 59 -4.44 9.59 -21.75
N PHE A 60 -3.18 10.04 -21.78
CA PHE A 60 -2.83 11.44 -21.58
C PHE A 60 -3.34 12.36 -22.71
N GLU A 61 -3.48 11.85 -23.95
CA GLU A 61 -4.02 12.58 -25.09
C GLU A 61 -5.54 12.74 -25.04
N ASN A 62 -6.24 11.72 -24.50
CA ASN A 62 -7.69 11.67 -24.55
C ASN A 62 -8.39 12.08 -23.25
N GLU A 63 -7.64 12.21 -22.15
CA GLU A 63 -8.18 12.48 -20.82
C GLU A 63 -7.56 13.72 -20.18
N GLN A 64 -8.38 14.47 -19.43
CA GLN A 64 -7.86 15.56 -18.60
C GLN A 64 -7.30 14.99 -17.28
N ILE A 65 -5.98 14.97 -17.16
CA ILE A 65 -5.28 14.41 -16.00
C ILE A 65 -4.64 15.55 -15.19
N ASP A 66 -5.20 15.86 -14.02
CA ASP A 66 -4.62 16.85 -13.09
C ASP A 66 -3.44 16.31 -12.28
N ALA A 67 -3.50 15.03 -11.94
CA ALA A 67 -2.43 14.33 -11.22
C ALA A 67 -2.57 12.81 -11.40
N VAL A 68 -1.46 12.11 -11.20
CA VAL A 68 -1.36 10.65 -11.21
C VAL A 68 -1.21 10.13 -9.78
N ILE A 69 -1.89 9.03 -9.44
CA ILE A 69 -1.63 8.25 -8.23
C ILE A 69 -1.12 6.88 -8.68
N HIS A 70 0.07 6.52 -8.23
CA HIS A 70 0.80 5.35 -8.74
C HIS A 70 0.89 4.25 -7.69
N PHE A 71 0.03 3.24 -7.83
CA PHE A 71 0.04 1.99 -7.04
C PHE A 71 0.63 0.81 -7.82
N ALA A 72 0.62 0.87 -9.16
CA ALA A 72 1.01 -0.25 -10.02
C ALA A 72 2.47 -0.66 -9.77
N ALA A 73 2.67 -1.74 -9.02
CA ALA A 73 3.96 -2.32 -8.71
C ALA A 73 3.77 -3.73 -8.13
N TYR A 74 4.73 -4.62 -8.35
CA TYR A 74 4.79 -5.85 -7.55
C TYR A 74 5.26 -5.54 -6.13
N SER A 75 4.65 -6.21 -5.13
CA SER A 75 4.81 -5.87 -3.71
C SER A 75 5.13 -7.07 -2.79
N LEU A 76 5.26 -8.29 -3.33
CA LEU A 76 5.53 -9.49 -2.55
C LEU A 76 7.03 -9.56 -2.18
N VAL A 77 7.36 -9.17 -0.94
CA VAL A 77 8.75 -9.16 -0.44
C VAL A 77 9.44 -10.50 -0.65
N GLY A 78 8.79 -11.61 -0.25
CA GLY A 78 9.37 -12.95 -0.41
C GLY A 78 9.65 -13.34 -1.86
N GLU A 79 8.75 -13.01 -2.79
CA GLU A 79 8.96 -13.26 -4.22
C GLU A 79 10.12 -12.40 -4.75
N SER A 80 10.26 -11.16 -4.30
CA SER A 80 11.32 -10.27 -4.75
C SER A 80 12.72 -10.84 -4.49
N VAL A 81 12.89 -11.59 -3.40
CA VAL A 81 14.18 -12.22 -3.06
C VAL A 81 14.55 -13.36 -4.02
N VAL A 82 13.57 -14.13 -4.48
CA VAL A 82 13.80 -15.26 -5.39
C VAL A 82 13.75 -14.85 -6.87
N ASN A 83 13.03 -13.78 -7.20
CA ASN A 83 12.88 -13.26 -8.56
C ASN A 83 13.17 -11.75 -8.63
N PRO A 84 14.37 -11.29 -8.27
CA PRO A 84 14.64 -9.84 -8.15
C PRO A 84 14.45 -9.09 -9.48
N LEU A 85 14.90 -9.65 -10.60
CA LEU A 85 14.83 -8.98 -11.90
C LEU A 85 13.39 -8.72 -12.37
N LYS A 86 12.43 -9.57 -12.01
CA LYS A 86 11.00 -9.34 -12.23
C LYS A 86 10.54 -8.02 -11.57
N TYR A 87 11.05 -7.72 -10.37
CA TYR A 87 10.73 -6.50 -9.62
C TYR A 87 11.41 -5.27 -10.21
N TYR A 88 12.68 -5.39 -10.63
CA TYR A 88 13.37 -4.31 -11.32
C TYR A 88 12.70 -3.97 -12.65
N ASP A 89 12.35 -4.96 -13.44
CA ASP A 89 11.66 -4.75 -14.71
C ASP A 89 10.31 -4.07 -14.48
N ASN A 90 9.41 -4.70 -13.73
CA ASN A 90 8.06 -4.17 -13.53
C ASN A 90 8.07 -2.81 -12.82
N ASN A 91 8.76 -2.70 -11.68
CA ASN A 91 8.65 -1.50 -10.85
C ASN A 91 9.45 -0.33 -11.43
N LEU A 92 10.70 -0.55 -11.88
CA LEU A 92 11.53 0.53 -12.37
C LEU A 92 11.32 0.82 -13.86
N CYS A 93 11.32 -0.19 -14.73
CA CYS A 93 11.15 0.05 -16.16
C CYS A 93 9.74 0.59 -16.45
N GLY A 94 8.70 0.03 -15.84
CA GLY A 94 7.34 0.56 -15.95
C GLY A 94 7.22 2.01 -15.44
N THR A 95 7.82 2.33 -14.27
CA THR A 95 7.83 3.71 -13.77
C THR A 95 8.63 4.66 -14.66
N LYS A 96 9.74 4.21 -15.25
CA LYS A 96 10.52 5.02 -16.19
C LYS A 96 9.68 5.39 -17.41
N ILE A 97 8.94 4.45 -17.99
CA ILE A 97 8.07 4.69 -19.14
C ILE A 97 6.93 5.64 -18.77
N LEU A 98 6.34 5.48 -17.58
CA LEU A 98 5.35 6.42 -17.07
C LEU A 98 5.91 7.84 -16.97
N LEU A 99 7.11 8.02 -16.41
CA LEU A 99 7.73 9.34 -16.25
C LEU A 99 8.07 9.98 -17.61
N ASP A 100 8.55 9.20 -18.58
CA ASP A 100 8.77 9.70 -19.93
C ASP A 100 7.48 10.24 -20.55
N SER A 101 6.39 9.47 -20.47
CA SER A 101 5.08 9.85 -20.98
C SER A 101 4.52 11.08 -20.22
N MET A 102 4.62 11.12 -18.88
CA MET A 102 4.20 12.28 -18.09
C MET A 102 4.94 13.57 -18.48
N VAL A 103 6.26 13.50 -18.71
CA VAL A 103 7.07 14.66 -19.13
C VAL A 103 6.65 15.12 -20.52
N GLU A 104 6.48 14.22 -21.49
CA GLU A 104 6.05 14.54 -22.85
C GLU A 104 4.65 15.19 -22.89
N HIS A 105 3.73 14.74 -22.06
CA HIS A 105 2.35 15.26 -21.99
C HIS A 105 2.16 16.37 -20.94
N HIS A 106 3.26 16.89 -20.37
CA HIS A 106 3.23 17.99 -19.38
C HIS A 106 2.40 17.69 -18.12
N ILE A 107 2.31 16.43 -17.72
CA ILE A 107 1.67 16.03 -16.46
C ILE A 107 2.71 16.16 -15.33
N ASP A 108 2.52 17.15 -14.47
CA ASP A 108 3.53 17.61 -13.51
C ASP A 108 3.31 17.16 -12.06
N LYS A 109 2.31 16.31 -11.78
CA LYS A 109 1.98 15.90 -10.39
C LYS A 109 1.80 14.40 -10.28
N ILE A 110 2.51 13.80 -9.31
CA ILE A 110 2.38 12.37 -8.98
C ILE A 110 2.39 12.12 -7.48
N VAL A 111 1.48 11.28 -6.99
CA VAL A 111 1.52 10.69 -5.65
C VAL A 111 1.91 9.23 -5.78
N PHE A 112 2.93 8.84 -5.06
CA PHE A 112 3.53 7.51 -5.17
C PHE A 112 3.31 6.69 -3.89
N SER A 113 2.78 5.50 -4.08
CA SER A 113 2.71 4.43 -3.09
C SER A 113 4.10 3.86 -2.82
N SER A 114 4.81 4.44 -1.86
CA SER A 114 6.09 3.94 -1.38
C SER A 114 5.88 2.96 -0.20
N THR A 115 6.94 2.63 0.52
CA THR A 115 6.91 1.59 1.54
C THR A 115 7.90 1.85 2.68
N ALA A 116 7.58 1.35 3.87
CA ALA A 116 8.51 1.25 4.98
C ALA A 116 9.72 0.34 4.71
N ALA A 117 9.62 -0.60 3.75
CA ALA A 117 10.73 -1.46 3.36
C ALA A 117 11.94 -0.68 2.83
N THR A 118 11.80 0.61 2.48
CA THR A 118 12.90 1.50 2.13
C THR A 118 13.88 1.75 3.28
N TYR A 119 13.43 1.62 4.54
CA TYR A 119 14.28 1.82 5.72
C TYR A 119 15.13 0.60 6.06
N GLY A 120 14.69 -0.61 5.68
CA GLY A 120 15.33 -1.86 6.08
C GLY A 120 15.20 -2.12 7.58
N GLU A 121 16.32 -2.26 8.28
CA GLU A 121 16.38 -2.43 9.74
C GLU A 121 16.58 -1.04 10.39
N PRO A 122 15.56 -0.43 10.98
CA PRO A 122 15.66 0.90 11.56
C PRO A 122 16.44 0.89 12.87
N GLU A 123 17.29 1.90 13.08
CA GLU A 123 18.02 2.10 14.32
C GLU A 123 17.16 2.73 15.42
N ASN A 124 16.15 3.52 15.02
CA ASN A 124 15.28 4.26 15.94
C ASN A 124 13.80 3.90 15.69
N ILE A 125 13.02 3.87 16.76
CA ILE A 125 11.57 3.71 16.75
C ILE A 125 10.96 4.80 17.64
N PRO A 126 9.95 5.56 17.14
CA PRO A 126 9.33 5.47 15.81
C PRO A 126 10.23 5.99 14.69
N ILE A 127 10.10 5.36 13.49
CA ILE A 127 10.88 5.70 12.30
C ILE A 127 10.46 7.08 11.77
N LEU A 128 11.43 7.95 11.47
CA LEU A 128 11.23 9.27 10.88
C LEU A 128 11.58 9.27 9.38
N GLU A 129 11.05 10.24 8.64
CA GLU A 129 11.39 10.39 7.20
C GLU A 129 12.86 10.76 6.96
N THR A 130 13.53 11.27 7.99
CA THR A 130 14.96 11.63 7.99
C THR A 130 15.88 10.44 8.28
N ASP A 131 15.32 9.30 8.73
CA ASP A 131 16.12 8.13 9.05
C ASP A 131 16.74 7.54 7.79
N ARG A 132 17.85 6.83 7.98
CA ARG A 132 18.59 6.20 6.90
C ARG A 132 17.70 5.22 6.14
N THR A 133 17.74 5.29 4.81
CA THR A 133 17.12 4.31 3.92
C THR A 133 18.17 3.31 3.46
N GLN A 134 17.99 2.05 3.84
CA GLN A 134 18.87 0.95 3.48
C GLN A 134 18.03 -0.34 3.39
N PRO A 135 17.32 -0.53 2.27
CA PRO A 135 16.49 -1.72 2.07
C PRO A 135 17.27 -3.02 2.26
N THR A 136 16.59 -4.06 2.73
CA THR A 136 17.16 -5.40 2.94
C THR A 136 16.63 -6.43 1.93
N ASN A 137 15.83 -5.98 0.96
CA ASN A 137 15.25 -6.84 -0.06
C ASN A 137 15.01 -6.09 -1.37
N PRO A 138 14.93 -6.79 -2.51
CA PRO A 138 14.78 -6.16 -3.84
C PRO A 138 13.50 -5.32 -4.00
N TYR A 139 12.39 -5.70 -3.35
CA TYR A 139 11.18 -4.88 -3.36
C TYR A 139 11.45 -3.48 -2.77
N GLY A 140 12.03 -3.43 -1.57
CA GLY A 140 12.40 -2.16 -0.93
C GLY A 140 13.39 -1.36 -1.76
N GLU A 141 14.39 -2.02 -2.35
CA GLU A 141 15.36 -1.40 -3.27
C GLU A 141 14.67 -0.77 -4.48
N THR A 142 13.73 -1.48 -5.13
CA THR A 142 13.00 -0.93 -6.27
C THR A 142 12.17 0.29 -5.88
N LYS A 143 11.47 0.24 -4.75
CA LYS A 143 10.67 1.37 -4.26
C LYS A 143 11.54 2.59 -3.94
N LEU A 144 12.70 2.41 -3.29
CA LEU A 144 13.65 3.49 -3.04
C LEU A 144 14.24 4.05 -4.34
N ALA A 145 14.54 3.19 -5.31
CA ALA A 145 15.02 3.63 -6.63
C ALA A 145 13.95 4.44 -7.37
N MET A 146 12.67 4.05 -7.30
CA MET A 146 11.56 4.84 -7.85
C MET A 146 11.47 6.23 -7.20
N GLU A 147 11.62 6.36 -5.87
CA GLU A 147 11.68 7.67 -5.19
C GLU A 147 12.82 8.55 -5.73
N LYS A 148 13.99 7.95 -6.00
CA LYS A 148 15.12 8.66 -6.61
C LYS A 148 14.84 9.08 -8.06
N MET A 149 14.12 8.27 -8.83
CA MET A 149 13.67 8.65 -10.18
C MET A 149 12.75 9.88 -10.11
N PHE A 150 11.76 9.90 -9.22
CA PHE A 150 10.90 11.09 -9.02
C PHE A 150 11.71 12.31 -8.62
N TYR A 151 12.67 12.18 -7.70
CA TYR A 151 13.55 13.27 -7.28
C TYR A 151 14.31 13.87 -8.45
N TRP A 152 14.98 13.05 -9.29
CA TRP A 152 15.75 13.55 -10.40
C TRP A 152 14.88 14.09 -11.54
N THR A 153 13.73 13.48 -11.82
CA THR A 153 12.73 14.01 -12.76
C THR A 153 12.17 15.35 -12.29
N SER A 154 11.95 15.50 -10.99
CA SER A 154 11.58 16.80 -10.40
C SER A 154 12.62 17.88 -10.66
N LYS A 155 13.89 17.57 -10.47
CA LYS A 155 15.00 18.52 -10.72
C LYS A 155 15.17 18.90 -12.19
N ALA A 156 14.98 17.94 -13.09
CA ALA A 156 15.20 18.13 -14.52
C ALA A 156 13.99 18.73 -15.26
N HIS A 157 12.77 18.36 -14.86
CA HIS A 157 11.54 18.63 -15.61
C HIS A 157 10.44 19.31 -14.78
N GLY A 158 10.71 19.65 -13.51
CA GLY A 158 9.71 20.33 -12.66
C GLY A 158 8.58 19.45 -12.17
N LEU A 159 8.70 18.11 -12.26
CA LEU A 159 7.74 17.18 -11.69
C LEU A 159 7.60 17.42 -10.18
N ARG A 160 6.39 17.51 -9.70
CA ARG A 160 6.08 17.58 -8.26
C ARG A 160 5.56 16.23 -7.79
N TYR A 161 6.16 15.69 -6.75
CA TYR A 161 5.79 14.37 -6.26
C TYR A 161 5.58 14.34 -4.74
N VAL A 162 4.75 13.42 -4.29
CA VAL A 162 4.67 12.99 -2.90
C VAL A 162 4.87 11.48 -2.86
N SER A 163 5.86 11.03 -2.08
CA SER A 163 6.04 9.62 -1.75
C SER A 163 5.45 9.34 -0.37
N LEU A 164 4.51 8.39 -0.30
CA LEU A 164 3.88 7.96 0.94
C LEU A 164 4.48 6.63 1.37
N ARG A 165 5.30 6.62 2.43
CA ARG A 165 5.91 5.42 3.00
C ARG A 165 5.01 4.89 4.09
N TYR A 166 4.37 3.76 3.84
CA TYR A 166 3.48 3.12 4.81
C TYR A 166 3.87 1.67 5.08
N PHE A 167 3.26 1.12 6.10
CA PHE A 167 3.57 -0.17 6.67
C PHE A 167 2.55 -1.21 6.19
N ASN A 168 1.73 -1.73 7.09
CA ASN A 168 0.77 -2.77 6.70
C ASN A 168 -0.61 -2.13 6.45
N ALA A 169 -0.97 -1.97 5.18
CA ALA A 169 -2.35 -1.65 4.83
C ALA A 169 -3.26 -2.82 5.19
N CYS A 170 -4.42 -2.56 5.76
CA CYS A 170 -5.33 -3.58 6.24
C CYS A 170 -6.77 -3.05 6.34
N GLY A 171 -7.72 -3.94 6.61
CA GLY A 171 -9.14 -3.57 6.65
C GLY A 171 -9.82 -3.72 5.28
N ALA A 172 -11.01 -3.20 5.17
CA ALA A 172 -11.81 -3.18 3.95
C ALA A 172 -12.78 -2.01 3.98
N ASP A 173 -13.40 -1.69 2.86
CA ASP A 173 -14.49 -0.71 2.84
C ASP A 173 -15.68 -1.21 3.67
N LYS A 174 -16.27 -0.33 4.48
CA LYS A 174 -17.41 -0.66 5.38
C LYS A 174 -18.61 -1.24 4.65
N SER A 175 -18.78 -0.97 3.35
CA SER A 175 -19.85 -1.58 2.57
C SER A 175 -19.68 -3.08 2.37
N GLY A 176 -18.47 -3.64 2.60
CA GLY A 176 -18.13 -5.02 2.32
C GLY A 176 -18.12 -5.37 0.83
N LYS A 177 -18.05 -4.39 -0.06
CA LYS A 177 -18.06 -4.60 -1.52
C LYS A 177 -16.67 -4.72 -2.12
N ILE A 178 -15.68 -4.09 -1.50
CA ILE A 178 -14.27 -4.17 -1.88
C ILE A 178 -13.41 -4.46 -0.65
N GLY A 179 -12.36 -5.22 -0.84
CA GLY A 179 -11.43 -5.61 0.20
C GLY A 179 -10.17 -6.22 -0.38
N GLU A 180 -9.38 -6.85 0.48
CA GLU A 180 -8.11 -7.45 0.09
C GLU A 180 -8.31 -8.86 -0.47
N ALA A 181 -7.84 -9.10 -1.70
CA ALA A 181 -7.94 -10.38 -2.39
C ALA A 181 -6.67 -10.67 -3.21
N HIS A 182 -5.55 -10.92 -2.52
CA HIS A 182 -4.30 -11.28 -3.19
C HIS A 182 -4.22 -12.80 -3.47
N ASN A 183 -3.57 -13.16 -4.57
CA ASN A 183 -3.26 -14.55 -4.90
C ASN A 183 -1.81 -14.63 -5.44
N PRO A 184 -0.85 -15.23 -4.66
CA PRO A 184 -1.03 -15.76 -3.30
C PRO A 184 -1.20 -14.66 -2.24
N GLU A 185 -1.96 -14.97 -1.17
CA GLU A 185 -2.05 -14.08 0.00
C GLU A 185 -0.83 -14.23 0.92
N SER A 186 -0.30 -13.11 1.38
CA SER A 186 0.89 -13.07 2.24
C SER A 186 0.75 -12.18 3.48
N HIS A 187 -0.31 -11.38 3.55
CA HIS A 187 -0.52 -10.44 4.65
C HIS A 187 -1.16 -11.12 5.86
N LEU A 188 -0.76 -10.68 7.06
CA LEU A 188 -1.09 -11.36 8.30
C LEU A 188 -2.62 -11.42 8.56
N ILE A 189 -3.33 -10.30 8.46
CA ILE A 189 -4.76 -10.24 8.77
C ILE A 189 -5.58 -11.13 7.85
N PRO A 190 -5.46 -11.06 6.51
CA PRO A 190 -6.15 -12.00 5.63
C PRO A 190 -5.81 -13.47 5.92
N LEU A 191 -4.53 -13.80 6.16
CA LEU A 191 -4.12 -15.16 6.50
C LEU A 191 -4.76 -15.67 7.80
N ILE A 192 -4.87 -14.81 8.83
CA ILE A 192 -5.59 -15.12 10.06
C ILE A 192 -7.06 -15.39 9.76
N LEU A 193 -7.70 -14.56 8.93
CA LEU A 193 -9.12 -14.65 8.61
C LEU A 193 -9.47 -15.85 7.69
N GLN A 194 -8.48 -16.42 6.99
CA GLN A 194 -8.64 -17.69 6.28
C GLN A 194 -8.95 -18.86 7.22
N VAL A 195 -8.55 -18.78 8.51
CA VAL A 195 -8.83 -19.84 9.49
C VAL A 195 -10.33 -19.94 9.80
N PRO A 196 -11.02 -18.87 10.24
CA PRO A 196 -12.46 -18.94 10.46
C PRO A 196 -13.28 -19.15 9.16
N ASN A 197 -12.70 -18.85 7.98
CA ASN A 197 -13.31 -19.18 6.69
C ASN A 197 -13.10 -20.66 6.27
N GLY A 198 -12.41 -21.47 7.08
CA GLY A 198 -12.17 -22.88 6.79
C GLY A 198 -11.14 -23.18 5.69
N LYS A 199 -10.38 -22.15 5.25
CA LYS A 199 -9.34 -22.30 4.22
C LYS A 199 -7.96 -22.68 4.79
N ARG A 200 -7.78 -22.52 6.10
CA ARG A 200 -6.58 -22.90 6.84
C ARG A 200 -6.96 -23.53 8.16
N GLU A 201 -6.16 -24.50 8.61
CA GLU A 201 -6.37 -25.12 9.92
C GLU A 201 -5.83 -24.25 11.06
N SER A 202 -4.74 -23.50 10.80
CA SER A 202 -4.06 -22.67 11.79
C SER A 202 -3.28 -21.53 11.16
N ILE A 203 -2.87 -20.56 11.98
CA ILE A 203 -1.92 -19.50 11.60
C ILE A 203 -0.54 -19.76 12.21
N SER A 204 0.52 -19.46 11.47
CA SER A 204 1.90 -19.56 11.98
C SER A 204 2.35 -18.26 12.62
N ILE A 205 2.97 -18.37 13.83
CA ILE A 205 3.66 -17.28 14.50
C ILE A 205 5.17 -17.47 14.27
N TYR A 206 5.77 -16.60 13.46
CA TYR A 206 7.18 -16.71 13.10
C TYR A 206 8.08 -16.01 14.13
N GLY A 207 8.61 -16.80 15.08
CA GLY A 207 9.43 -16.35 16.20
C GLY A 207 8.63 -15.86 17.40
N THR A 208 9.06 -16.29 18.59
CA THR A 208 8.46 -15.95 19.89
C THR A 208 9.52 -15.47 20.88
N ASP A 209 10.71 -15.14 20.38
CA ASP A 209 11.89 -14.73 21.13
C ASP A 209 12.47 -13.39 20.63
N TYR A 210 11.62 -12.53 20.00
CA TYR A 210 11.96 -11.13 19.71
C TYR A 210 12.03 -10.30 21.00
N ASP A 211 12.85 -9.25 21.00
CA ASP A 211 12.88 -8.25 22.07
C ASP A 211 11.63 -7.35 22.04
N THR A 212 10.50 -7.93 22.43
CA THR A 212 9.17 -7.33 22.49
C THR A 212 8.41 -7.88 23.69
N PRO A 213 7.34 -7.22 24.17
CA PRO A 213 6.64 -7.63 25.40
C PRO A 213 6.12 -9.06 25.41
N ASP A 214 5.72 -9.61 24.26
CA ASP A 214 5.17 -10.97 24.14
C ASP A 214 6.04 -11.91 23.31
N GLY A 215 7.23 -11.43 22.90
CA GLY A 215 8.22 -12.17 22.12
C GLY A 215 7.91 -12.22 20.61
N THR A 216 6.79 -11.69 20.13
CA THR A 216 6.46 -11.67 18.71
C THR A 216 6.70 -10.29 18.08
N CYS A 217 6.95 -10.24 16.77
CA CYS A 217 7.28 -8.98 16.11
C CYS A 217 6.09 -7.99 16.13
N ILE A 218 6.42 -6.69 16.22
CA ILE A 218 5.45 -5.59 16.26
C ILE A 218 5.44 -4.87 14.91
N ARG A 219 4.23 -4.64 14.38
CA ARG A 219 4.02 -3.94 13.12
C ARG A 219 3.00 -2.83 13.29
N ASP A 220 3.13 -1.80 12.45
CA ASP A 220 2.16 -0.72 12.34
C ASP A 220 1.09 -1.10 11.29
N TYR A 221 -0.17 -1.00 11.67
CA TYR A 221 -1.32 -1.34 10.83
C TYR A 221 -2.15 -0.10 10.54
N ILE A 222 -2.45 0.12 9.25
CA ILE A 222 -3.19 1.29 8.79
C ILE A 222 -4.42 0.82 8.05
N HIS A 223 -5.59 1.34 8.44
CA HIS A 223 -6.80 1.07 7.70
C HIS A 223 -6.71 1.58 6.27
N VAL A 224 -7.09 0.75 5.30
CA VAL A 224 -6.97 1.07 3.87
C VAL A 224 -7.73 2.34 3.47
N THR A 225 -8.85 2.66 4.15
CA THR A 225 -9.59 3.91 3.93
C THR A 225 -8.82 5.14 4.42
N ASP A 226 -8.16 5.07 5.60
CA ASP A 226 -7.30 6.16 6.08
C ASP A 226 -6.08 6.35 5.17
N LEU A 227 -5.57 5.26 4.62
CA LEU A 227 -4.51 5.32 3.62
C LEU A 227 -4.98 5.97 2.32
N ALA A 228 -6.19 5.65 1.84
CA ALA A 228 -6.80 6.32 0.70
C ALA A 228 -6.94 7.82 0.94
N GLN A 229 -7.40 8.25 2.11
CA GLN A 229 -7.48 9.66 2.49
C GLN A 229 -6.10 10.35 2.47
N ALA A 230 -5.03 9.68 2.89
CA ALA A 230 -3.67 10.23 2.80
C ALA A 230 -3.26 10.51 1.35
N HIS A 231 -3.60 9.63 0.40
CA HIS A 231 -3.34 9.84 -1.03
C HIS A 231 -4.12 11.04 -1.58
N ILE A 232 -5.39 11.18 -1.20
CA ILE A 232 -6.22 12.34 -1.59
C ILE A 232 -5.64 13.64 -1.05
N LEU A 233 -5.22 13.66 0.22
CA LEU A 233 -4.59 14.83 0.84
C LEU A 233 -3.25 15.17 0.17
N ALA A 234 -2.45 14.16 -0.21
CA ALA A 234 -1.20 14.36 -0.95
C ALA A 234 -1.43 14.97 -2.33
N VAL A 235 -2.49 14.54 -3.06
CA VAL A 235 -2.90 15.19 -4.31
C VAL A 235 -3.29 16.65 -4.08
N LYS A 236 -4.13 16.92 -3.08
CA LYS A 236 -4.53 18.31 -2.72
C LYS A 236 -3.32 19.17 -2.37
N TYR A 237 -2.37 18.61 -1.62
CA TYR A 237 -1.11 19.27 -1.28
C TYR A 237 -0.33 19.71 -2.54
N LEU A 238 -0.19 18.81 -3.54
CA LEU A 238 0.47 19.15 -4.81
C LEU A 238 -0.34 20.12 -5.66
N LYS A 239 -1.67 19.98 -5.72
CA LYS A 239 -2.56 20.93 -6.46
C LYS A 239 -2.51 22.34 -5.87
N ASN A 240 -2.24 22.48 -4.57
CA ASN A 240 -2.06 23.77 -3.91
C ASN A 240 -0.68 24.42 -4.16
N GLY A 241 0.16 23.84 -5.03
CA GLY A 241 1.45 24.41 -5.42
C GLY A 241 2.61 24.10 -4.46
N ASN A 242 2.42 23.20 -3.50
CA ASN A 242 3.47 22.83 -2.57
C ASN A 242 4.58 22.00 -3.24
N GLU A 243 5.77 22.05 -2.64
CA GLU A 243 6.97 21.34 -3.09
C GLU A 243 6.86 19.82 -2.89
N SER A 244 7.67 19.08 -3.68
CA SER A 244 7.79 17.64 -3.54
C SER A 244 8.18 17.22 -2.12
N ASN A 245 7.62 16.11 -1.62
CA ASN A 245 7.84 15.68 -0.26
C ASN A 245 7.73 14.16 -0.10
N ILE A 246 8.18 13.68 1.07
CA ILE A 246 8.03 12.29 1.51
C ILE A 246 7.34 12.30 2.86
N PHE A 247 6.38 11.42 3.08
CA PHE A 247 5.67 11.28 4.34
C PHE A 247 5.57 9.83 4.76
N ASN A 248 5.83 9.57 6.05
CA ASN A 248 5.50 8.31 6.68
C ASN A 248 4.03 8.30 7.08
N LEU A 249 3.38 7.15 6.88
CA LEU A 249 2.02 6.91 7.31
C LEU A 249 2.01 5.69 8.23
N GLY A 250 1.55 5.88 9.46
CA GLY A 250 1.43 4.85 10.48
C GLY A 250 0.51 5.32 11.59
N ASN A 251 -0.08 4.40 12.35
CA ASN A 251 -0.84 4.72 13.55
C ASN A 251 0.09 5.12 14.70
N GLY A 252 1.38 4.74 14.64
CA GLY A 252 2.38 5.06 15.65
C GLY A 252 2.29 4.23 16.93
N VAL A 253 1.34 3.30 17.02
CA VAL A 253 1.14 2.43 18.20
C VAL A 253 1.88 1.10 18.01
N GLY A 254 1.66 0.44 16.88
CA GLY A 254 2.15 -0.90 16.60
C GLY A 254 1.42 -1.98 17.40
N TYR A 255 1.21 -3.13 16.76
CA TYR A 255 0.61 -4.30 17.40
C TYR A 255 1.46 -5.54 17.13
N SER A 256 1.59 -6.41 18.14
CA SER A 256 2.28 -7.68 18.01
C SER A 256 1.45 -8.69 17.23
N VAL A 257 2.09 -9.73 16.70
CA VAL A 257 1.38 -10.82 16.00
C VAL A 257 0.36 -11.50 16.92
N LYS A 258 0.69 -11.72 18.19
CA LYS A 258 -0.23 -12.31 19.18
C LYS A 258 -1.43 -11.40 19.44
N GLU A 259 -1.23 -10.08 19.59
CA GLU A 259 -2.32 -9.12 19.78
C GLU A 259 -3.29 -9.12 18.59
N VAL A 260 -2.78 -9.19 17.35
CA VAL A 260 -3.61 -9.28 16.15
C VAL A 260 -4.43 -10.56 16.12
N ILE A 261 -3.83 -11.72 16.45
CA ILE A 261 -4.52 -13.01 16.52
C ILE A 261 -5.60 -12.98 17.60
N ASP A 262 -5.30 -12.47 18.79
CA ASP A 262 -6.25 -12.40 19.89
C ASP A 262 -7.43 -11.46 19.59
N LYS A 263 -7.16 -10.36 18.90
CA LYS A 263 -8.21 -9.47 18.44
C LYS A 263 -9.09 -10.15 17.37
N ALA A 264 -8.49 -10.88 16.44
CA ALA A 264 -9.24 -11.64 15.43
C ALA A 264 -10.12 -12.74 16.03
N ARG A 265 -9.63 -13.43 17.08
CA ARG A 265 -10.45 -14.40 17.86
C ARG A 265 -11.70 -13.75 18.44
N LYS A 266 -11.55 -12.54 19.01
CA LYS A 266 -12.70 -11.80 19.58
C LYS A 266 -13.70 -11.37 18.52
N VAL A 267 -13.20 -10.82 17.40
CA VAL A 267 -14.06 -10.31 16.32
C VAL A 267 -14.79 -11.44 15.61
N THR A 268 -14.13 -12.54 15.33
CA THR A 268 -14.72 -13.65 14.55
C THR A 268 -15.50 -14.64 15.41
N GLY A 269 -15.26 -14.67 16.72
CA GLY A 269 -15.78 -15.70 17.65
C GLY A 269 -15.15 -17.09 17.41
N HIS A 270 -14.12 -17.20 16.59
CA HIS A 270 -13.45 -18.45 16.25
C HIS A 270 -12.15 -18.62 17.08
N PRO A 271 -11.78 -19.83 17.54
CA PRO A 271 -10.59 -20.04 18.38
C PRO A 271 -9.27 -19.77 17.68
N ILE A 272 -9.21 -19.76 16.36
CA ILE A 272 -8.05 -19.52 15.51
C ILE A 272 -6.79 -20.17 16.09
N PRO A 273 -6.56 -21.47 15.87
CA PRO A 273 -5.35 -22.16 16.32
C PRO A 273 -4.09 -21.47 15.76
N ALA A 274 -3.08 -21.31 16.61
CA ALA A 274 -1.82 -20.69 16.24
C ALA A 274 -0.64 -21.62 16.55
N ILE A 275 0.31 -21.77 15.62
CA ILE A 275 1.47 -22.64 15.71
C ILE A 275 2.73 -21.78 15.72
N GLU A 276 3.57 -21.93 16.75
CA GLU A 276 4.85 -21.25 16.82
C GLU A 276 5.85 -21.91 15.86
N THR A 277 6.55 -21.09 15.09
CA THR A 277 7.56 -21.51 14.11
C THR A 277 8.84 -20.67 14.28
N PRO A 278 9.99 -21.12 13.78
CA PRO A 278 11.23 -20.34 13.85
C PRO A 278 11.08 -18.96 13.20
N LYS A 279 11.89 -17.99 13.67
CA LYS A 279 11.97 -16.65 13.08
C LYS A 279 12.28 -16.70 11.59
N ARG A 280 11.72 -15.76 10.83
CA ARG A 280 12.16 -15.49 9.47
C ARG A 280 13.49 -14.72 9.51
N ALA A 281 14.42 -15.07 8.65
CA ALA A 281 15.67 -14.34 8.52
C ALA A 281 15.42 -12.88 8.08
N GLY A 282 16.05 -11.92 8.75
CA GLY A 282 15.93 -10.49 8.39
C GLY A 282 14.61 -9.83 8.80
N ASP A 283 13.79 -10.47 9.64
CA ASP A 283 12.52 -9.88 10.09
C ASP A 283 12.77 -9.02 11.36
N PRO A 284 12.61 -7.66 11.30
CA PRO A 284 12.89 -6.79 12.44
C PRO A 284 11.89 -7.02 13.58
N ALA A 285 12.35 -6.85 14.83
CA ALA A 285 11.49 -6.96 16.01
C ALA A 285 10.34 -5.93 15.98
N ARG A 286 10.62 -4.70 15.54
CA ARG A 286 9.65 -3.60 15.52
C ARG A 286 9.75 -2.78 14.25
N LEU A 287 8.60 -2.49 13.62
CA LEU A 287 8.47 -1.55 12.52
C LEU A 287 7.25 -0.66 12.80
N VAL A 288 7.50 0.53 13.34
CA VAL A 288 6.47 1.52 13.72
C VAL A 288 6.93 2.89 13.26
N ALA A 289 6.06 3.63 12.56
CA ALA A 289 6.38 4.94 12.03
C ALA A 289 5.93 6.10 12.92
N SER A 290 6.64 7.22 12.84
CA SER A 290 6.06 8.51 13.17
C SER A 290 5.31 9.08 11.97
N SER A 291 4.06 9.41 12.14
CA SER A 291 3.25 10.12 11.14
C SER A 291 3.05 11.61 11.47
N GLU A 292 3.82 12.15 12.39
CA GLU A 292 3.70 13.56 12.82
C GLU A 292 3.81 14.54 11.65
N LYS A 293 4.74 14.30 10.73
CA LYS A 293 4.93 15.13 9.55
C LYS A 293 3.69 15.11 8.65
N ALA A 294 3.10 13.96 8.39
CA ALA A 294 1.88 13.83 7.61
C ALA A 294 0.70 14.53 8.30
N ARG A 295 0.55 14.35 9.61
CA ARG A 295 -0.48 15.05 10.41
C ARG A 295 -0.33 16.56 10.32
N LYS A 296 0.87 17.09 10.52
CA LYS A 296 1.14 18.52 10.55
C LYS A 296 1.04 19.20 9.17
N ILE A 297 1.55 18.55 8.12
CA ILE A 297 1.70 19.17 6.79
C ILE A 297 0.54 18.82 5.85
N LEU A 298 0.12 17.56 5.80
CA LEU A 298 -1.01 17.15 4.97
C LEU A 298 -2.37 17.32 5.69
N GLY A 299 -2.36 17.49 7.02
CA GLY A 299 -3.59 17.45 7.81
C GLY A 299 -4.18 16.04 7.91
N TRP A 300 -3.36 15.00 7.68
CA TRP A 300 -3.83 13.63 7.73
C TRP A 300 -4.19 13.22 9.16
N ASN A 301 -5.42 12.84 9.38
CA ASN A 301 -5.93 12.39 10.67
C ASN A 301 -6.68 11.07 10.49
N PRO A 302 -6.01 9.92 10.68
CA PRO A 302 -6.67 8.62 10.57
C PRO A 302 -7.80 8.52 11.61
N VAL A 303 -8.94 7.99 11.19
CA VAL A 303 -10.14 7.86 12.01
C VAL A 303 -10.51 6.40 12.27
N HIS A 304 -9.88 5.46 11.56
CA HIS A 304 -10.04 4.02 11.70
C HIS A 304 -8.79 3.41 12.36
N ASP A 305 -8.42 3.87 13.56
CA ASP A 305 -7.17 3.52 14.22
C ASP A 305 -7.28 2.31 15.17
N SER A 306 -8.47 1.83 15.42
CA SER A 306 -8.72 0.67 16.27
C SER A 306 -8.43 -0.63 15.51
N LEU A 307 -7.53 -1.47 16.04
CA LEU A 307 -7.27 -2.81 15.49
C LEU A 307 -8.55 -3.66 15.42
N GLU A 308 -9.51 -3.45 16.34
CA GLU A 308 -10.79 -4.15 16.33
C GLU A 308 -11.65 -3.75 15.12
N GLU A 309 -11.73 -2.45 14.80
CA GLU A 309 -12.44 -1.95 13.62
C GLU A 309 -11.78 -2.47 12.34
N ILE A 310 -10.45 -2.34 12.24
CA ILE A 310 -9.67 -2.84 11.10
C ILE A 310 -9.99 -4.32 10.80
N ILE A 311 -9.94 -5.16 11.85
CA ILE A 311 -10.20 -6.61 11.69
C ILE A 311 -11.68 -6.86 11.41
N SER A 312 -12.59 -6.08 11.99
CA SER A 312 -14.04 -6.23 11.76
C SER A 312 -14.41 -5.93 10.31
N ASP A 313 -13.86 -4.86 9.74
CA ASP A 313 -14.10 -4.49 8.34
C ASP A 313 -13.48 -5.52 7.38
N ALA A 314 -12.24 -5.98 7.65
CA ALA A 314 -11.64 -7.07 6.91
C ALA A 314 -12.47 -8.38 7.01
N TRP A 315 -12.96 -8.73 8.20
CA TRP A 315 -13.78 -9.91 8.39
C TRP A 315 -15.12 -9.82 7.67
N ASN A 316 -15.77 -8.65 7.69
CA ASN A 316 -17.00 -8.42 6.93
C ASN A 316 -16.78 -8.68 5.43
N TRP A 317 -15.67 -8.24 4.84
CA TRP A 317 -15.30 -8.54 3.47
C TRP A 317 -15.07 -10.05 3.27
N HIS A 318 -14.11 -10.64 3.98
CA HIS A 318 -13.69 -12.03 3.77
C HIS A 318 -14.79 -13.06 4.06
N LYS A 319 -15.70 -12.77 4.99
CA LYS A 319 -16.85 -13.62 5.28
C LYS A 319 -17.84 -13.68 4.12
N ASN A 320 -18.04 -12.56 3.43
CA ASN A 320 -18.98 -12.45 2.31
C ASN A 320 -18.34 -12.80 0.97
N HIS A 321 -17.00 -12.77 0.90
CA HIS A 321 -16.20 -13.08 -0.29
C HIS A 321 -15.09 -14.08 0.07
N PRO A 322 -15.45 -15.31 0.45
CA PRO A 322 -14.46 -16.29 0.90
C PRO A 322 -13.42 -16.60 -0.17
N ASP A 323 -13.78 -16.53 -1.44
CA ASP A 323 -12.89 -16.81 -2.57
C ASP A 323 -12.29 -15.54 -3.23
N GLY A 324 -12.50 -14.38 -2.64
CA GLY A 324 -12.15 -13.08 -3.22
C GLY A 324 -13.27 -12.54 -4.11
N PHE A 325 -12.86 -11.77 -5.13
CA PHE A 325 -13.81 -11.25 -6.13
C PHE A 325 -14.34 -12.31 -7.04
#